data_48796b9c823fcf683ad9e3beacac1d22
#
_entry.id   48796b9c823fcf683ad9e3beacac1d22
#
_cell.length_a   1.000
_cell.length_b   1.000
_cell.length_c   1.000
_cell.angle_alpha   90.00
_cell.angle_beta   90.00
_cell.angle_gamma   90.00
#
_symmetry.space_group_name_H-M   'P 1'
#
loop_
_entity.id
_entity.type
_entity.pdbx_description
1 polymer ?
#
loop_
_entity_poly.entity_id
_entity_poly.type
_entity_poly.pdbx_seq_one_letter_code
_entity_poly.pdbx_strand_id
1 'polypeptide(L)'
;MKTNKLKQQKGTLLRVLQYVKPYRVLVIVSLLCACVSAAAQLLIPILTGKAIDQMLGAGQVNLSGVLVFAVWIAVVAALSAIAQQFLATSNNKIAYNISRDLRNAAFHKLQRLPLSYLDAHPSGDLVSRMIADVDTFSDGLLMGFTQLFTGVVLIVGTLTIMLIKNWMIALLVVVLTPLSMFVASFIARKTHHYFTEQARVRGQQTALINELIEGQKVVQSFGHEAASLSDFNCINDELGRVSLNATFFSSLTNPSTRLVNNIIYAAVALVGALSAVGGGISVGDLSVFLSYASQYAKPFNEISGVVTELQNALACAARVFSLLDEDDRVPDKENAVVLSPKGTVDLKDVCFRYVPDRPLIEGFNLHVKPGQRIAIVGPTGCGKTTMINLLMRFYDVNSGAILVDGTDIRDATRHSLRKSFGMVLQDTWLKAGTIRDNIAYGRPDASEEDVIAAAKAAHAHSFIRRLPDGYDTVITENGGNISQGQKQLLCIARVMLGGENGELPPMLILDEATSSIDTRTEIKIQSAFARLMNGRTSFIVAHRLSTIQEADVILVMKDGHIIEQGTHEELLKKQGFYANLYQSQFALS
;
A
#
# COMPACT_ATOMS: atom_id res chain seq x y z
N MET A 1 7.77 -27.21 3.39
CA MET A 1 7.00 -25.96 3.21
C MET A 1 6.01 -25.63 4.35
N LYS A 2 5.19 -26.55 4.88
CA LYS A 2 4.22 -26.27 5.98
C LYS A 2 4.87 -25.79 7.30
N THR A 3 6.01 -26.33 7.69
CA THR A 3 6.72 -25.96 8.94
C THR A 3 7.32 -24.54 8.93
N ASN A 4 7.75 -24.02 7.78
CA ASN A 4 8.24 -22.65 7.66
C ASN A 4 7.11 -21.62 7.71
N LYS A 5 5.95 -21.90 7.09
CA LYS A 5 4.77 -21.02 7.19
C LYS A 5 4.27 -20.89 8.65
N LEU A 6 4.27 -21.99 9.42
CA LEU A 6 3.87 -21.96 10.83
C LEU A 6 4.84 -21.18 11.72
N LYS A 7 6.15 -21.23 11.46
CA LYS A 7 7.14 -20.41 12.19
C LYS A 7 6.99 -18.93 11.87
N GLN A 8 6.76 -18.59 10.61
CA GLN A 8 6.56 -17.22 10.16
C GLN A 8 5.27 -16.62 10.74
N GLN A 9 4.18 -17.39 10.75
CA GLN A 9 2.91 -16.96 11.37
C GLN A 9 3.04 -16.75 12.89
N LYS A 10 3.80 -17.59 13.61
CA LYS A 10 4.07 -17.39 15.03
C LYS A 10 4.86 -16.12 15.31
N GLY A 11 5.88 -15.81 14.48
CA GLY A 11 6.65 -14.56 14.59
C GLY A 11 5.77 -13.34 14.35
N THR A 12 4.93 -13.37 13.32
CA THR A 12 3.97 -12.31 13.01
C THR A 12 2.97 -12.11 14.16
N LEU A 13 2.43 -13.16 14.72
CA LEU A 13 1.48 -13.09 15.84
C LEU A 13 2.11 -12.44 17.09
N LEU A 14 3.33 -12.84 17.45
CA LEU A 14 4.05 -12.23 18.57
C LEU A 14 4.29 -10.74 18.36
N ARG A 15 4.58 -10.33 17.13
CA ARG A 15 4.79 -8.93 16.77
C ARG A 15 3.47 -8.15 16.81
N VAL A 16 2.37 -8.73 16.36
CA VAL A 16 1.03 -8.15 16.51
C VAL A 16 0.71 -7.91 17.98
N LEU A 17 1.01 -8.86 18.86
CA LEU A 17 0.81 -8.70 20.30
C LEU A 17 1.63 -7.55 20.90
N GLN A 18 2.81 -7.23 20.35
CA GLN A 18 3.57 -6.05 20.76
C GLN A 18 2.85 -4.75 20.42
N TYR A 19 2.19 -4.65 19.25
CA TYR A 19 1.36 -3.50 18.88
C TYR A 19 0.07 -3.40 19.70
N VAL A 20 -0.43 -4.52 20.21
CA VAL A 20 -1.60 -4.55 21.12
C VAL A 20 -1.23 -4.11 22.54
N LYS A 21 0.02 -4.34 22.98
CA LYS A 21 0.48 -4.09 24.36
C LYS A 21 0.21 -2.66 24.89
N PRO A 22 0.35 -1.57 24.13
CA PRO A 22 0.01 -0.23 24.58
C PRO A 22 -1.47 -0.08 24.95
N TYR A 23 -2.35 -0.87 24.33
CA TYR A 23 -3.81 -0.82 24.49
C TYR A 23 -4.35 -1.82 25.50
N ARG A 24 -3.49 -2.39 26.38
CA ARG A 24 -3.84 -3.44 27.35
C ARG A 24 -5.06 -3.12 28.22
N VAL A 25 -5.28 -1.85 28.58
CA VAL A 25 -6.45 -1.44 29.37
C VAL A 25 -7.74 -1.63 28.56
N LEU A 26 -7.75 -1.22 27.30
CA LEU A 26 -8.90 -1.42 26.41
C LEU A 26 -9.16 -2.91 26.15
N VAL A 27 -8.11 -3.73 26.04
CA VAL A 27 -8.23 -5.20 25.91
C VAL A 27 -8.87 -5.80 27.15
N ILE A 28 -8.44 -5.39 28.35
CA ILE A 28 -9.04 -5.87 29.62
C ILE A 28 -10.51 -5.47 29.70
N VAL A 29 -10.83 -4.21 29.39
CA VAL A 29 -12.24 -3.73 29.36
C VAL A 29 -13.06 -4.52 28.35
N SER A 30 -12.53 -4.75 27.15
CA SER A 30 -13.17 -5.57 26.12
C SER A 30 -13.46 -6.99 26.62
N LEU A 31 -12.48 -7.65 27.24
CA LEU A 31 -12.64 -8.99 27.80
C LEU A 31 -13.68 -9.05 28.91
N LEU A 32 -13.68 -8.08 29.83
CA LEU A 32 -14.69 -7.99 30.89
C LEU A 32 -16.09 -7.77 30.33
N CYS A 33 -16.24 -6.85 29.37
CA CYS A 33 -17.52 -6.60 28.70
C CYS A 33 -18.01 -7.84 27.92
N ALA A 34 -17.11 -8.58 27.27
CA ALA A 34 -17.45 -9.82 26.59
C ALA A 34 -17.93 -10.90 27.58
N CYS A 35 -17.26 -11.05 28.72
CA CYS A 35 -17.70 -11.98 29.78
C CYS A 35 -19.09 -11.59 30.35
N VAL A 36 -19.30 -10.29 30.62
CA VAL A 36 -20.60 -9.78 31.13
C VAL A 36 -21.70 -10.01 30.09
N SER A 37 -21.43 -9.68 28.82
CA SER A 37 -22.41 -9.89 27.74
C SER A 37 -22.75 -11.38 27.55
N ALA A 38 -21.75 -12.26 27.56
CA ALA A 38 -21.95 -13.70 27.42
C ALA A 38 -22.71 -14.26 28.61
N ALA A 39 -22.37 -13.88 29.85
CA ALA A 39 -23.09 -14.27 31.04
C ALA A 39 -24.57 -13.82 31.00
N ALA A 40 -24.83 -12.58 30.57
CA ALA A 40 -26.18 -12.08 30.41
C ALA A 40 -26.96 -12.86 29.33
N GLN A 41 -26.34 -13.18 28.18
CA GLN A 41 -26.96 -14.02 27.14
C GLN A 41 -27.29 -15.42 27.62
N LEU A 42 -26.47 -16.02 28.50
CA LEU A 42 -26.72 -17.33 29.09
C LEU A 42 -27.81 -17.28 30.17
N LEU A 43 -27.97 -16.15 30.86
CA LEU A 43 -28.96 -15.99 31.92
C LEU A 43 -30.39 -15.84 31.38
N ILE A 44 -30.56 -15.20 30.22
CA ILE A 44 -31.89 -14.95 29.62
C ILE A 44 -32.70 -16.23 29.40
N PRO A 45 -32.18 -17.33 28.81
CA PRO A 45 -32.93 -18.56 28.67
C PRO A 45 -33.35 -19.16 30.02
N ILE A 46 -32.49 -19.08 31.05
CA ILE A 46 -32.82 -19.59 32.41
C ILE A 46 -34.01 -18.82 33.01
N LEU A 47 -33.99 -17.48 32.90
CA LEU A 47 -35.10 -16.64 33.38
C LEU A 47 -36.38 -16.88 32.58
N THR A 48 -36.27 -17.10 31.27
CA THR A 48 -37.41 -17.44 30.40
C THR A 48 -38.00 -18.80 30.81
N GLY A 49 -37.17 -19.82 31.05
CA GLY A 49 -37.63 -21.12 31.53
C GLY A 49 -38.37 -21.03 32.87
N LYS A 50 -37.83 -20.26 33.83
CA LYS A 50 -38.49 -20.03 35.12
C LYS A 50 -39.81 -19.25 34.96
N ALA A 51 -39.90 -18.31 34.02
CA ALA A 51 -41.15 -17.63 33.72
C ALA A 51 -42.21 -18.60 33.15
N ILE A 52 -41.80 -19.51 32.26
CA ILE A 52 -42.67 -20.58 31.70
C ILE A 52 -43.20 -21.49 32.80
N ASP A 53 -42.37 -21.90 33.76
CA ASP A 53 -42.78 -22.73 34.87
C ASP A 53 -43.83 -22.07 35.78
N GLN A 54 -43.94 -20.72 35.78
CA GLN A 54 -45.01 -19.98 36.48
C GLN A 54 -46.35 -19.95 35.70
N MET A 55 -46.36 -20.43 34.44
CA MET A 55 -47.56 -20.44 33.58
C MET A 55 -48.21 -21.80 33.46
N LEU A 56 -47.73 -22.82 34.18
CA LEU A 56 -48.16 -24.20 34.05
C LEU A 56 -49.49 -24.44 34.80
N GLY A 57 -50.54 -24.80 34.03
CA GLY A 57 -51.85 -25.20 34.51
C GLY A 57 -52.98 -24.25 34.08
N ALA A 58 -54.07 -24.80 33.57
CA ALA A 58 -55.25 -24.01 33.20
C ALA A 58 -55.87 -23.35 34.45
N GLY A 59 -55.89 -22.04 34.48
CA GLY A 59 -56.40 -21.23 35.59
C GLY A 59 -55.45 -21.04 36.77
N GLN A 60 -54.22 -21.54 36.73
CA GLN A 60 -53.20 -21.42 37.80
C GLN A 60 -51.98 -20.56 37.39
N VAL A 61 -52.16 -19.60 36.51
CA VAL A 61 -51.07 -18.73 36.07
C VAL A 61 -50.72 -17.73 37.16
N ASN A 62 -49.50 -17.78 37.67
CA ASN A 62 -48.96 -16.76 38.57
C ASN A 62 -48.45 -15.54 37.81
N LEU A 63 -49.40 -14.63 37.49
CA LEU A 63 -49.09 -13.43 36.67
C LEU A 63 -48.03 -12.53 37.32
N SER A 64 -48.05 -12.41 38.66
CA SER A 64 -47.06 -11.62 39.40
C SER A 64 -45.66 -12.23 39.29
N GLY A 65 -45.52 -13.56 39.36
CA GLY A 65 -44.26 -14.26 39.16
C GLY A 65 -43.71 -14.08 37.73
N VAL A 66 -44.59 -14.18 36.73
CA VAL A 66 -44.21 -13.94 35.31
C VAL A 66 -43.71 -12.51 35.09
N LEU A 67 -44.40 -11.50 35.66
CA LEU A 67 -44.00 -10.10 35.56
C LEU A 67 -42.61 -9.86 36.19
N VAL A 68 -42.33 -10.46 37.34
CA VAL A 68 -41.00 -10.35 38.00
C VAL A 68 -39.90 -10.88 37.07
N PHE A 69 -40.08 -12.08 36.47
CA PHE A 69 -39.08 -12.61 35.52
C PHE A 69 -38.98 -11.78 34.24
N ALA A 70 -40.09 -11.25 33.73
CA ALA A 70 -40.07 -10.34 32.56
C ALA A 70 -39.25 -9.08 32.82
N VAL A 71 -39.39 -8.46 34.00
CA VAL A 71 -38.57 -7.31 34.41
C VAL A 71 -37.09 -7.70 34.51
N TRP A 72 -36.76 -8.85 35.12
CA TRP A 72 -35.38 -9.31 35.16
C TRP A 72 -34.80 -9.58 33.78
N ILE A 73 -35.55 -10.18 32.87
CA ILE A 73 -35.13 -10.37 31.47
C ILE A 73 -34.83 -9.01 30.81
N ALA A 74 -35.70 -8.03 31.01
CA ALA A 74 -35.50 -6.68 30.46
C ALA A 74 -34.22 -6.01 31.02
N VAL A 75 -33.98 -6.14 32.34
CA VAL A 75 -32.78 -5.59 32.98
C VAL A 75 -31.51 -6.27 32.46
N VAL A 76 -31.52 -7.60 32.38
CA VAL A 76 -30.37 -8.40 31.89
C VAL A 76 -30.12 -8.12 30.41
N ALA A 77 -31.18 -7.99 29.61
CA ALA A 77 -31.05 -7.61 28.18
C ALA A 77 -30.46 -6.19 28.01
N ALA A 78 -30.91 -5.22 28.82
CA ALA A 78 -30.35 -3.87 28.81
C ALA A 78 -28.87 -3.88 29.22
N LEU A 79 -28.50 -4.61 30.27
CA LEU A 79 -27.11 -4.79 30.71
C LEU A 79 -26.24 -5.41 29.60
N SER A 80 -26.76 -6.46 28.93
CA SER A 80 -26.09 -7.11 27.80
C SER A 80 -25.85 -6.12 26.64
N ALA A 81 -26.87 -5.32 26.29
CA ALA A 81 -26.77 -4.34 25.22
C ALA A 81 -25.70 -3.27 25.53
N ILE A 82 -25.69 -2.77 26.77
CA ILE A 82 -24.68 -1.79 27.23
C ILE A 82 -23.27 -2.43 27.16
N ALA A 83 -23.11 -3.66 27.69
CA ALA A 83 -21.85 -4.36 27.66
C ALA A 83 -21.36 -4.61 26.21
N GLN A 84 -22.26 -4.98 25.29
CA GLN A 84 -21.94 -5.15 23.87
C GLN A 84 -21.51 -3.82 23.20
N GLN A 85 -22.14 -2.71 23.54
CA GLN A 85 -21.77 -1.39 23.04
C GLN A 85 -20.36 -0.99 23.49
N PHE A 86 -20.03 -1.20 24.77
CA PHE A 86 -18.67 -0.96 25.28
C PHE A 86 -17.64 -1.90 24.67
N LEU A 87 -17.99 -3.17 24.47
CA LEU A 87 -17.16 -4.17 23.80
C LEU A 87 -16.84 -3.72 22.37
N ALA A 88 -17.85 -3.37 21.57
CA ALA A 88 -17.69 -2.93 20.19
C ALA A 88 -16.85 -1.65 20.10
N THR A 89 -17.14 -0.66 20.96
CA THR A 89 -16.39 0.60 21.01
C THR A 89 -14.92 0.37 21.37
N SER A 90 -14.64 -0.50 22.36
CA SER A 90 -13.27 -0.80 22.77
C SER A 90 -12.50 -1.53 21.66
N ASN A 91 -13.13 -2.54 21.03
CA ASN A 91 -12.51 -3.28 19.94
C ASN A 91 -12.23 -2.40 18.71
N ASN A 92 -13.18 -1.52 18.35
CA ASN A 92 -12.97 -0.55 17.27
C ASN A 92 -11.79 0.37 17.58
N LYS A 93 -11.71 0.92 18.80
CA LYS A 93 -10.59 1.77 19.21
C LYS A 93 -9.25 1.03 19.15
N ILE A 94 -9.20 -0.23 19.58
CA ILE A 94 -7.97 -1.05 19.51
C ILE A 94 -7.58 -1.23 18.04
N ALA A 95 -8.47 -1.71 17.20
CA ALA A 95 -8.19 -2.03 15.79
C ALA A 95 -7.73 -0.77 15.03
N TYR A 96 -8.48 0.33 15.11
CA TYR A 96 -8.13 1.56 14.38
C TYR A 96 -6.87 2.26 14.89
N ASN A 97 -6.60 2.22 16.21
CA ASN A 97 -5.35 2.78 16.73
C ASN A 97 -4.14 1.97 16.28
N ILE A 98 -4.23 0.63 16.29
CA ILE A 98 -3.14 -0.23 15.78
C ILE A 98 -2.93 0.01 14.28
N SER A 99 -4.01 0.13 13.50
CA SER A 99 -3.93 0.46 12.06
C SER A 99 -3.26 1.80 11.83
N ARG A 100 -3.64 2.83 12.57
CA ARG A 100 -3.00 4.15 12.51
C ARG A 100 -1.51 4.06 12.80
N ASP A 101 -1.14 3.38 13.88
CA ASP A 101 0.26 3.27 14.31
C ASP A 101 1.09 2.49 13.28
N LEU A 102 0.49 1.45 12.68
CA LEU A 102 1.12 0.65 11.63
C LEU A 102 1.31 1.44 10.34
N ARG A 103 0.29 2.22 9.91
CA ARG A 103 0.41 3.12 8.74
C ARG A 103 1.47 4.18 8.96
N ASN A 104 1.50 4.80 10.13
CA ASN A 104 2.52 5.78 10.46
C ASN A 104 3.93 5.17 10.41
N ALA A 105 4.11 4.00 11.02
CA ALA A 105 5.38 3.28 10.98
C ALA A 105 5.80 2.93 9.55
N ALA A 106 4.87 2.42 8.72
CA ALA A 106 5.11 2.09 7.32
C ALA A 106 5.47 3.34 6.49
N PHE A 107 4.77 4.45 6.69
CA PHE A 107 5.06 5.70 5.98
C PHE A 107 6.42 6.28 6.37
N HIS A 108 6.74 6.31 7.67
CA HIS A 108 8.07 6.72 8.14
C HIS A 108 9.18 5.81 7.60
N LYS A 109 8.93 4.50 7.53
CA LYS A 109 9.87 3.56 6.94
C LYS A 109 10.12 3.84 5.47
N LEU A 110 9.06 4.10 4.70
CA LEU A 110 9.15 4.40 3.26
C LEU A 110 10.06 5.61 2.98
N GLN A 111 10.03 6.63 3.85
CA GLN A 111 10.90 7.81 3.74
C GLN A 111 12.38 7.50 4.01
N ARG A 112 12.67 6.39 4.66
CA ARG A 112 14.02 5.98 5.07
C ARG A 112 14.61 4.87 4.21
N LEU A 113 13.80 4.24 3.37
CA LEU A 113 14.26 3.19 2.46
C LEU A 113 15.24 3.73 1.39
N PRO A 114 16.19 2.90 0.94
CA PRO A 114 17.02 3.25 -0.20
C PRO A 114 16.20 3.28 -1.49
N LEU A 115 16.62 4.10 -2.46
CA LEU A 115 15.93 4.21 -3.74
C LEU A 115 15.93 2.87 -4.50
N SER A 116 16.96 2.05 -4.32
CA SER A 116 17.04 0.70 -4.89
C SER A 116 15.87 -0.21 -4.51
N TYR A 117 15.35 -0.06 -3.31
CA TYR A 117 14.16 -0.81 -2.89
C TYR A 117 12.90 -0.30 -3.61
N LEU A 118 12.76 1.03 -3.73
CA LEU A 118 11.61 1.64 -4.41
C LEU A 118 11.59 1.30 -5.91
N ASP A 119 12.77 1.32 -6.56
CA ASP A 119 12.90 0.99 -7.98
C ASP A 119 12.67 -0.51 -8.26
N ALA A 120 12.96 -1.38 -7.28
CA ALA A 120 12.74 -2.82 -7.40
C ALA A 120 11.27 -3.24 -7.16
N HIS A 121 10.43 -2.35 -6.61
CA HIS A 121 9.05 -2.67 -6.25
C HIS A 121 8.07 -1.70 -6.93
N PRO A 122 7.02 -2.22 -7.60
CA PRO A 122 5.98 -1.36 -8.18
C PRO A 122 5.33 -0.47 -7.11
N SER A 123 5.14 0.81 -7.41
CA SER A 123 4.51 1.78 -6.49
C SER A 123 3.12 1.32 -6.01
N GLY A 124 2.35 0.68 -6.89
CA GLY A 124 1.04 0.10 -6.55
C GLY A 124 1.11 -0.99 -5.48
N ASP A 125 2.17 -1.82 -5.46
CA ASP A 125 2.36 -2.84 -4.39
C ASP A 125 2.65 -2.18 -3.04
N LEU A 126 3.50 -1.14 -3.02
CA LEU A 126 3.81 -0.38 -1.81
C LEU A 126 2.58 0.33 -1.25
N VAL A 127 1.79 0.97 -2.10
CA VAL A 127 0.53 1.61 -1.72
C VAL A 127 -0.47 0.57 -1.19
N SER A 128 -0.59 -0.59 -1.87
CA SER A 128 -1.46 -1.67 -1.43
C SER A 128 -1.09 -2.20 -0.04
N ARG A 129 0.22 -2.35 0.26
CA ARG A 129 0.70 -2.75 1.59
C ARG A 129 0.34 -1.74 2.67
N MET A 130 0.37 -0.43 2.36
CA MET A 130 0.07 0.63 3.33
C MET A 130 -1.43 0.83 3.56
N ILE A 131 -2.26 0.58 2.57
CA ILE A 131 -3.71 0.81 2.62
C ILE A 131 -4.44 -0.53 2.79
N ALA A 132 -4.52 -1.34 1.73
CA ALA A 132 -5.37 -2.52 1.70
C ALA A 132 -4.93 -3.60 2.70
N ASP A 133 -3.61 -3.85 2.84
CA ASP A 133 -3.12 -4.85 3.80
C ASP A 133 -3.35 -4.43 5.24
N VAL A 134 -3.17 -3.14 5.56
CA VAL A 134 -3.44 -2.62 6.91
C VAL A 134 -4.94 -2.64 7.22
N ASP A 135 -5.82 -2.35 6.25
CA ASP A 135 -7.26 -2.44 6.43
C ASP A 135 -7.71 -3.90 6.65
N THR A 136 -7.27 -4.83 5.81
CA THR A 136 -7.55 -6.26 5.97
C THR A 136 -7.05 -6.79 7.33
N PHE A 137 -5.89 -6.34 7.76
CA PHE A 137 -5.36 -6.67 9.09
C PHE A 137 -6.24 -6.13 10.21
N SER A 138 -6.70 -4.87 10.11
CA SER A 138 -7.60 -4.23 11.07
C SER A 138 -8.92 -4.98 11.20
N ASP A 139 -9.53 -5.33 10.07
CA ASP A 139 -10.81 -6.05 10.03
C ASP A 139 -10.69 -7.46 10.65
N GLY A 140 -9.60 -8.16 10.33
CA GLY A 140 -9.34 -9.47 10.92
C GLY A 140 -9.06 -9.44 12.42
N LEU A 141 -8.39 -8.37 12.91
CA LEU A 141 -8.24 -8.16 14.36
C LEU A 141 -9.59 -7.92 15.03
N LEU A 142 -10.42 -7.06 14.44
CA LEU A 142 -11.74 -6.72 14.96
C LEU A 142 -12.63 -7.95 15.08
N MET A 143 -12.68 -8.76 14.01
CA MET A 143 -13.42 -10.03 14.01
C MET A 143 -12.84 -11.02 15.01
N GLY A 144 -11.51 -11.16 15.05
CA GLY A 144 -10.82 -12.07 15.95
C GLY A 144 -11.13 -11.79 17.42
N PHE A 145 -10.99 -10.54 17.85
CA PHE A 145 -11.27 -10.16 19.23
C PHE A 145 -12.74 -10.27 19.60
N THR A 146 -13.66 -9.89 18.70
CA THR A 146 -15.09 -9.84 19.01
C THR A 146 -15.72 -11.23 18.98
N GLN A 147 -15.52 -11.98 17.89
CA GLN A 147 -16.27 -13.20 17.64
C GLN A 147 -15.62 -14.43 18.29
N LEU A 148 -14.29 -14.54 18.22
CA LEU A 148 -13.61 -15.72 18.71
C LEU A 148 -13.69 -15.85 20.23
N PHE A 149 -13.46 -14.73 20.95
CA PHE A 149 -13.52 -14.73 22.41
C PHE A 149 -14.95 -14.93 22.92
N THR A 150 -15.92 -14.16 22.39
CA THR A 150 -17.34 -14.30 22.78
C THR A 150 -17.87 -15.69 22.43
N GLY A 151 -17.51 -16.23 21.25
CA GLY A 151 -17.90 -17.56 20.81
C GLY A 151 -17.39 -18.68 21.74
N VAL A 152 -16.12 -18.62 22.15
CA VAL A 152 -15.53 -19.59 23.08
C VAL A 152 -16.23 -19.53 24.44
N VAL A 153 -16.47 -18.33 24.99
CA VAL A 153 -17.17 -18.16 26.29
C VAL A 153 -18.59 -18.69 26.21
N LEU A 154 -19.32 -18.45 25.12
CA LEU A 154 -20.67 -18.99 24.92
C LEU A 154 -20.68 -20.52 24.81
N ILE A 155 -19.75 -21.13 24.05
CA ILE A 155 -19.66 -22.60 23.93
C ILE A 155 -19.39 -23.22 25.29
N VAL A 156 -18.39 -22.75 26.03
CA VAL A 156 -18.03 -23.28 27.34
C VAL A 156 -19.17 -23.07 28.35
N GLY A 157 -19.73 -21.84 28.36
CA GLY A 157 -20.81 -21.50 29.29
C GLY A 157 -22.10 -22.29 29.04
N THR A 158 -22.56 -22.40 27.78
CA THR A 158 -23.74 -23.20 27.43
C THR A 158 -23.55 -24.66 27.79
N LEU A 159 -22.39 -25.24 27.45
CA LEU A 159 -22.10 -26.64 27.75
C LEU A 159 -22.06 -26.90 29.26
N THR A 160 -21.40 -26.02 30.02
CA THR A 160 -21.33 -26.15 31.50
C THR A 160 -22.71 -26.13 32.12
N ILE A 161 -23.58 -25.20 31.72
CA ILE A 161 -24.95 -25.10 32.28
C ILE A 161 -25.78 -26.31 31.86
N MET A 162 -25.67 -26.77 30.61
CA MET A 162 -26.39 -27.97 30.14
C MET A 162 -25.97 -29.23 30.92
N LEU A 163 -24.67 -29.43 31.16
CA LEU A 163 -24.14 -30.56 31.94
C LEU A 163 -24.64 -30.55 33.39
N ILE A 164 -24.69 -29.37 34.03
CA ILE A 164 -25.18 -29.24 35.41
C ILE A 164 -26.67 -29.58 35.50
N LYS A 165 -27.47 -29.18 34.50
CA LYS A 165 -28.93 -29.41 34.53
C LYS A 165 -29.32 -30.83 34.11
N ASN A 166 -28.79 -31.36 33.03
CA ASN A 166 -29.01 -32.72 32.55
C ASN A 166 -27.87 -33.16 31.62
N TRP A 167 -27.04 -34.10 32.13
CA TRP A 167 -25.87 -34.58 31.41
C TRP A 167 -26.22 -35.38 30.13
N MET A 168 -27.38 -36.06 30.10
CA MET A 168 -27.81 -36.86 28.94
C MET A 168 -28.13 -35.98 27.74
N ILE A 169 -28.87 -34.88 27.96
CA ILE A 169 -29.21 -33.92 26.91
C ILE A 169 -27.94 -33.17 26.45
N ALA A 170 -27.05 -32.81 27.39
CA ALA A 170 -25.76 -32.19 27.06
C ALA A 170 -24.90 -33.10 26.18
N LEU A 171 -24.80 -34.39 26.51
CA LEU A 171 -24.06 -35.40 25.75
C LEU A 171 -24.62 -35.53 24.32
N LEU A 172 -25.96 -35.56 24.19
CA LEU A 172 -26.62 -35.61 22.87
C LEU A 172 -26.20 -34.44 21.98
N VAL A 173 -26.18 -33.20 22.52
CA VAL A 173 -25.76 -32.00 21.78
C VAL A 173 -24.30 -32.10 21.39
N VAL A 174 -23.40 -32.51 22.31
CA VAL A 174 -21.97 -32.66 22.06
C VAL A 174 -21.68 -33.69 20.95
N VAL A 175 -22.39 -34.82 20.95
CA VAL A 175 -22.21 -35.90 19.96
C VAL A 175 -22.74 -35.50 18.58
N LEU A 176 -23.82 -34.73 18.50
CA LEU A 176 -24.42 -34.32 17.23
C LEU A 176 -23.75 -33.08 16.61
N THR A 177 -23.12 -32.23 17.42
CA THR A 177 -22.50 -30.99 16.91
C THR A 177 -21.36 -31.22 15.88
N PRO A 178 -20.47 -32.23 16.02
CA PRO A 178 -19.46 -32.52 15.00
C PRO A 178 -20.05 -32.81 13.62
N LEU A 179 -21.29 -33.28 13.53
CA LEU A 179 -21.97 -33.47 12.23
C LEU A 179 -22.16 -32.13 11.50
N SER A 180 -22.54 -31.06 12.23
CA SER A 180 -22.66 -29.72 11.68
C SER A 180 -21.28 -29.19 11.16
N MET A 181 -20.22 -29.41 11.96
CA MET A 181 -18.86 -29.03 11.54
C MET A 181 -18.38 -29.81 10.29
N PHE A 182 -18.69 -31.09 10.22
CA PHE A 182 -18.34 -31.92 9.06
C PHE A 182 -19.02 -31.41 7.81
N VAL A 183 -20.34 -31.17 7.84
CA VAL A 183 -21.10 -30.64 6.70
C VAL A 183 -20.61 -29.27 6.31
N ALA A 184 -20.43 -28.36 7.27
CA ALA A 184 -19.90 -27.01 7.02
C ALA A 184 -18.49 -27.05 6.38
N SER A 185 -17.59 -27.89 6.90
CA SER A 185 -16.22 -28.04 6.39
C SER A 185 -16.19 -28.64 4.98
N PHE A 186 -17.06 -29.60 4.69
CA PHE A 186 -17.18 -30.20 3.34
C PHE A 186 -17.61 -29.13 2.31
N ILE A 187 -18.65 -28.37 2.62
CA ILE A 187 -19.16 -27.31 1.74
C ILE A 187 -18.09 -26.20 1.59
N ALA A 188 -17.45 -25.78 2.70
CA ALA A 188 -16.43 -24.74 2.69
C ALA A 188 -15.23 -25.10 1.78
N ARG A 189 -14.79 -26.36 1.77
CA ARG A 189 -13.72 -26.81 0.87
C ARG A 189 -14.11 -26.70 -0.62
N LYS A 190 -15.35 -27.07 -0.97
CA LYS A 190 -15.85 -26.93 -2.34
C LYS A 190 -15.99 -25.45 -2.72
N THR A 191 -16.56 -24.66 -1.84
CA THR A 191 -16.71 -23.20 -2.02
C THR A 191 -15.37 -22.53 -2.23
N HIS A 192 -14.36 -22.84 -1.41
CA HIS A 192 -13.01 -22.27 -1.53
C HIS A 192 -12.37 -22.59 -2.89
N HIS A 193 -12.53 -23.81 -3.39
CA HIS A 193 -12.02 -24.19 -4.70
C HIS A 193 -12.63 -23.33 -5.82
N TYR A 194 -13.95 -23.17 -5.84
CA TYR A 194 -14.63 -22.38 -6.86
C TYR A 194 -14.34 -20.87 -6.74
N PHE A 195 -14.24 -20.34 -5.53
CA PHE A 195 -13.83 -18.92 -5.34
C PHE A 195 -12.39 -18.66 -5.79
N THR A 196 -11.48 -19.61 -5.59
CA THR A 196 -10.11 -19.49 -6.08
C THR A 196 -10.08 -19.45 -7.60
N GLU A 197 -10.87 -20.32 -8.25
CA GLU A 197 -10.98 -20.34 -9.71
C GLU A 197 -11.66 -19.09 -10.25
N GLN A 198 -12.72 -18.60 -9.60
CA GLN A 198 -13.37 -17.34 -9.93
C GLN A 198 -12.39 -16.16 -9.84
N ALA A 199 -11.56 -16.11 -8.78
CA ALA A 199 -10.57 -15.06 -8.63
C ALA A 199 -9.51 -15.10 -9.74
N ARG A 200 -9.09 -16.31 -10.18
CA ARG A 200 -8.15 -16.48 -11.30
C ARG A 200 -8.74 -15.94 -12.60
N VAL A 201 -9.96 -16.36 -12.95
CA VAL A 201 -10.62 -15.94 -14.20
C VAL A 201 -10.96 -14.45 -14.18
N ARG A 202 -11.38 -13.91 -13.01
CA ARG A 202 -11.61 -12.47 -12.85
C ARG A 202 -10.32 -11.67 -13.05
N GLY A 203 -9.17 -12.18 -12.55
CA GLY A 203 -7.88 -11.59 -12.80
C GLY A 203 -7.53 -11.51 -14.29
N GLN A 204 -7.81 -12.56 -15.05
CA GLN A 204 -7.62 -12.58 -16.51
C GLN A 204 -8.52 -11.57 -17.22
N GLN A 205 -9.80 -11.48 -16.82
CA GLN A 205 -10.74 -10.51 -17.37
C GLN A 205 -10.27 -9.07 -17.11
N THR A 206 -9.83 -8.78 -15.86
CA THR A 206 -9.33 -7.46 -15.49
C THR A 206 -8.08 -7.09 -16.29
N ALA A 207 -7.15 -8.04 -16.49
CA ALA A 207 -5.95 -7.81 -17.30
C ALA A 207 -6.31 -7.47 -18.75
N LEU A 208 -7.23 -8.23 -19.38
CA LEU A 208 -7.71 -7.96 -20.74
C LEU A 208 -8.40 -6.58 -20.83
N ILE A 209 -9.26 -6.23 -19.85
CA ILE A 209 -9.94 -4.93 -19.84
C ILE A 209 -8.92 -3.78 -19.76
N ASN A 210 -7.92 -3.89 -18.88
CA ASN A 210 -6.88 -2.86 -18.76
C ASN A 210 -6.08 -2.71 -20.05
N GLU A 211 -5.67 -3.84 -20.67
CA GLU A 211 -4.95 -3.85 -21.95
C GLU A 211 -5.77 -3.18 -23.07
N LEU A 212 -7.05 -3.51 -23.17
CA LEU A 212 -7.93 -2.92 -24.18
C LEU A 212 -8.23 -1.44 -23.96
N ILE A 213 -8.36 -1.01 -22.70
CA ILE A 213 -8.57 0.42 -22.35
C ILE A 213 -7.31 1.23 -22.67
N GLU A 214 -6.14 0.75 -22.27
CA GLU A 214 -4.86 1.42 -22.55
C GLU A 214 -4.59 1.45 -24.05
N GLY A 215 -4.88 0.34 -24.74
CA GLY A 215 -4.72 0.18 -26.18
C GLY A 215 -5.89 0.64 -27.05
N GLN A 216 -6.93 1.29 -26.50
CA GLN A 216 -8.19 1.57 -27.20
C GLN A 216 -8.00 2.30 -28.55
N LYS A 217 -7.07 3.25 -28.63
CA LYS A 217 -6.75 3.95 -29.87
C LYS A 217 -6.19 2.99 -30.95
N VAL A 218 -5.41 2.01 -30.55
CA VAL A 218 -4.84 0.99 -31.44
C VAL A 218 -5.94 0.05 -31.92
N VAL A 219 -6.77 -0.45 -30.99
CA VAL A 219 -7.91 -1.32 -31.32
C VAL A 219 -8.80 -0.67 -32.37
N GLN A 220 -9.18 0.60 -32.17
CA GLN A 220 -10.00 1.36 -33.13
C GLN A 220 -9.27 1.62 -34.44
N SER A 221 -7.98 1.95 -34.42
CA SER A 221 -7.21 2.24 -35.62
C SER A 221 -7.07 1.05 -36.56
N PHE A 222 -7.09 -0.16 -36.01
CA PHE A 222 -7.00 -1.40 -36.77
C PHE A 222 -8.35 -2.13 -36.97
N GLY A 223 -9.45 -1.56 -36.46
CA GLY A 223 -10.79 -2.16 -36.57
C GLY A 223 -10.93 -3.51 -35.87
N HIS A 224 -10.22 -3.69 -34.73
CA HIS A 224 -10.16 -4.96 -33.97
C HIS A 224 -11.24 -5.08 -32.89
N GLU A 225 -12.27 -4.21 -32.88
CA GLU A 225 -13.30 -4.17 -31.84
C GLU A 225 -14.08 -5.48 -31.75
N ALA A 226 -14.43 -6.08 -32.90
CA ALA A 226 -15.18 -7.32 -32.93
C ALA A 226 -14.37 -8.51 -32.37
N ALA A 227 -13.08 -8.59 -32.67
CA ALA A 227 -12.18 -9.60 -32.12
C ALA A 227 -12.00 -9.42 -30.61
N SER A 228 -11.73 -8.20 -30.15
CA SER A 228 -11.61 -7.86 -28.73
C SER A 228 -12.88 -8.19 -27.94
N LEU A 229 -14.06 -7.94 -28.52
CA LEU A 229 -15.34 -8.29 -27.91
C LEU A 229 -15.53 -9.81 -27.82
N SER A 230 -15.09 -10.55 -28.85
CA SER A 230 -15.12 -12.01 -28.84
C SER A 230 -14.26 -12.60 -27.72
N ASP A 231 -13.03 -12.09 -27.57
CA ASP A 231 -12.10 -12.52 -26.50
C ASP A 231 -12.66 -12.21 -25.12
N PHE A 232 -13.21 -10.99 -24.95
CA PHE A 232 -13.87 -10.59 -23.71
C PHE A 232 -15.05 -11.51 -23.39
N ASN A 233 -15.93 -11.82 -24.36
CA ASN A 233 -17.09 -12.68 -24.15
C ASN A 233 -16.67 -14.10 -23.76
N CYS A 234 -15.62 -14.65 -24.35
CA CYS A 234 -15.10 -15.98 -24.00
C CYS A 234 -14.69 -16.06 -22.52
N ILE A 235 -13.93 -15.07 -22.03
CA ILE A 235 -13.52 -15.01 -20.61
C ILE A 235 -14.71 -14.70 -19.70
N ASN A 236 -15.62 -13.83 -20.15
CA ASN A 236 -16.82 -13.45 -19.39
C ASN A 236 -17.78 -14.63 -19.20
N ASP A 237 -17.97 -15.46 -20.22
CA ASP A 237 -18.80 -16.68 -20.13
C ASP A 237 -18.16 -17.71 -19.19
N GLU A 238 -16.82 -17.89 -19.25
CA GLU A 238 -16.10 -18.72 -18.29
C GLU A 238 -16.28 -18.18 -16.86
N LEU A 239 -16.12 -16.86 -16.66
CA LEU A 239 -16.33 -16.21 -15.36
C LEU A 239 -17.75 -16.40 -14.87
N GLY A 240 -18.75 -16.25 -15.75
CA GLY A 240 -20.16 -16.49 -15.44
C GLY A 240 -20.40 -17.91 -14.91
N ARG A 241 -19.87 -18.91 -15.59
CA ARG A 241 -19.99 -20.32 -15.19
C ARG A 241 -19.32 -20.62 -13.84
N VAL A 242 -18.09 -20.13 -13.65
CA VAL A 242 -17.34 -20.35 -12.39
C VAL A 242 -17.99 -19.58 -11.23
N SER A 243 -18.48 -18.36 -11.49
CA SER A 243 -19.19 -17.53 -10.51
C SER A 243 -20.50 -18.18 -10.07
N LEU A 244 -21.26 -18.77 -10.99
CA LEU A 244 -22.48 -19.50 -10.68
C LEU A 244 -22.18 -20.66 -9.71
N ASN A 245 -21.16 -21.46 -9.99
CA ASN A 245 -20.76 -22.57 -9.14
C ASN A 245 -20.28 -22.08 -7.75
N ALA A 246 -19.45 -21.03 -7.71
CA ALA A 246 -18.98 -20.43 -6.46
C ALA A 246 -20.16 -19.95 -5.59
N THR A 247 -21.09 -19.21 -6.20
CA THR A 247 -22.28 -18.69 -5.52
C THR A 247 -23.22 -19.83 -5.08
N PHE A 248 -23.44 -20.84 -5.92
CA PHE A 248 -24.27 -22.00 -5.57
C PHE A 248 -23.74 -22.73 -4.34
N PHE A 249 -22.47 -23.14 -4.34
CA PHE A 249 -21.88 -23.83 -3.19
C PHE A 249 -21.81 -22.95 -1.94
N SER A 250 -21.52 -21.65 -2.10
CA SER A 250 -21.56 -20.70 -0.99
C SER A 250 -22.96 -20.60 -0.38
N SER A 251 -23.98 -20.50 -1.22
CA SER A 251 -25.38 -20.40 -0.78
C SER A 251 -25.90 -21.64 -0.10
N LEU A 252 -25.33 -22.83 -0.39
CA LEU A 252 -25.69 -24.08 0.29
C LEU A 252 -25.24 -24.13 1.76
N THR A 253 -24.26 -23.32 2.15
CA THR A 253 -23.69 -23.35 3.53
C THR A 253 -24.77 -23.10 4.57
N ASN A 254 -25.54 -22.02 4.43
CA ASN A 254 -26.57 -21.64 5.41
C ASN A 254 -27.74 -22.65 5.49
N PRO A 255 -28.38 -23.07 4.39
CA PRO A 255 -29.44 -24.07 4.45
C PRO A 255 -28.97 -25.40 5.03
N SER A 256 -27.79 -25.88 4.66
CA SER A 256 -27.27 -27.17 5.13
C SER A 256 -26.94 -27.14 6.61
N THR A 257 -26.30 -26.08 7.10
CA THR A 257 -26.03 -25.93 8.55
C THR A 257 -27.32 -25.75 9.35
N ARG A 258 -28.31 -25.01 8.81
CA ARG A 258 -29.65 -24.90 9.44
C ARG A 258 -30.35 -26.24 9.51
N LEU A 259 -30.29 -27.07 8.46
CA LEU A 259 -30.88 -28.41 8.46
C LEU A 259 -30.30 -29.26 9.61
N VAL A 260 -28.96 -29.30 9.72
CA VAL A 260 -28.30 -30.08 10.81
C VAL A 260 -28.65 -29.50 12.16
N ASN A 261 -28.66 -28.18 12.34
CA ASN A 261 -29.05 -27.56 13.61
C ASN A 261 -30.51 -27.84 13.98
N ASN A 262 -31.43 -27.89 13.00
CA ASN A 262 -32.82 -28.27 13.23
C ASN A 262 -32.95 -29.76 13.60
N ILE A 263 -32.11 -30.65 13.06
CA ILE A 263 -32.05 -32.05 13.47
C ILE A 263 -31.59 -32.14 14.94
N ILE A 264 -30.55 -31.41 15.33
CA ILE A 264 -30.08 -31.33 16.71
C ILE A 264 -31.20 -30.80 17.62
N TYR A 265 -31.87 -29.73 17.21
CA TYR A 265 -32.99 -29.14 17.94
C TYR A 265 -34.14 -30.13 18.13
N ALA A 266 -34.54 -30.85 17.08
CA ALA A 266 -35.58 -31.86 17.13
C ALA A 266 -35.21 -33.04 18.04
N ALA A 267 -33.95 -33.49 18.01
CA ALA A 267 -33.45 -34.54 18.89
C ALA A 267 -33.49 -34.12 20.37
N VAL A 268 -33.05 -32.86 20.66
CA VAL A 268 -33.12 -32.28 22.01
C VAL A 268 -34.58 -32.11 22.45
N ALA A 269 -35.48 -31.69 21.56
CA ALA A 269 -36.89 -31.57 21.85
C ALA A 269 -37.52 -32.92 22.20
N LEU A 270 -37.21 -33.97 21.43
CA LEU A 270 -37.75 -35.32 21.66
C LEU A 270 -37.25 -35.90 23.00
N VAL A 271 -35.93 -35.93 23.21
CA VAL A 271 -35.32 -36.47 24.43
C VAL A 271 -35.71 -35.64 25.66
N GLY A 272 -35.74 -34.31 25.51
CA GLY A 272 -36.16 -33.42 26.58
C GLY A 272 -37.64 -33.54 26.93
N ALA A 273 -38.54 -33.69 25.93
CA ALA A 273 -39.96 -33.93 26.18
C ALA A 273 -40.20 -35.26 26.90
N LEU A 274 -39.53 -36.33 26.45
CA LEU A 274 -39.60 -37.63 27.15
C LEU A 274 -39.10 -37.53 28.60
N SER A 275 -38.03 -36.79 28.85
CA SER A 275 -37.51 -36.54 30.19
C SER A 275 -38.49 -35.68 31.04
N ALA A 276 -39.17 -34.71 30.43
CA ALA A 276 -40.15 -33.87 31.10
C ALA A 276 -41.41 -34.68 31.48
N VAL A 277 -41.90 -35.53 30.57
CA VAL A 277 -43.04 -36.46 30.88
C VAL A 277 -42.66 -37.44 31.98
N GLY A 278 -41.42 -37.90 32.03
CA GLY A 278 -40.90 -38.76 33.12
C GLY A 278 -40.61 -38.02 34.44
N GLY A 279 -40.86 -36.70 34.51
CA GLY A 279 -40.61 -35.87 35.69
C GLY A 279 -39.14 -35.55 35.98
N GLY A 280 -38.23 -35.81 35.00
CA GLY A 280 -36.80 -35.57 35.17
C GLY A 280 -36.37 -34.10 34.96
N ILE A 281 -37.17 -33.31 34.24
CA ILE A 281 -36.96 -31.84 34.01
C ILE A 281 -38.32 -31.14 33.95
N SER A 282 -38.35 -29.82 34.21
CA SER A 282 -39.55 -28.98 34.01
C SER A 282 -39.76 -28.64 32.53
N VAL A 283 -40.96 -28.15 32.19
CA VAL A 283 -41.24 -27.61 30.85
C VAL A 283 -40.40 -26.34 30.57
N GLY A 284 -40.19 -25.54 31.61
CA GLY A 284 -39.27 -24.40 31.53
C GLY A 284 -37.83 -24.82 31.27
N ASP A 285 -37.35 -25.90 31.92
CA ASP A 285 -36.03 -26.46 31.64
C ASP A 285 -35.90 -26.98 30.20
N LEU A 286 -36.94 -27.62 29.65
CA LEU A 286 -36.95 -28.00 28.24
C LEU A 286 -36.76 -26.80 27.34
N SER A 287 -37.46 -25.69 27.61
CA SER A 287 -37.28 -24.42 26.86
C SER A 287 -35.86 -23.88 26.95
N VAL A 288 -35.21 -23.98 28.12
CA VAL A 288 -33.79 -23.63 28.33
C VAL A 288 -32.89 -24.48 27.44
N PHE A 289 -33.06 -25.81 27.44
CA PHE A 289 -32.25 -26.71 26.61
C PHE A 289 -32.39 -26.44 25.11
N LEU A 290 -33.60 -26.17 24.63
CA LEU A 290 -33.85 -25.81 23.23
C LEU A 290 -33.15 -24.49 22.84
N SER A 291 -33.21 -23.50 23.74
CA SER A 291 -32.50 -22.22 23.53
C SER A 291 -30.98 -22.41 23.50
N TYR A 292 -30.43 -23.22 24.43
CA TYR A 292 -29.01 -23.50 24.49
C TYR A 292 -28.52 -24.35 23.31
N ALA A 293 -29.28 -25.33 22.86
CA ALA A 293 -28.96 -26.12 21.67
C ALA A 293 -28.79 -25.21 20.43
N SER A 294 -29.68 -24.22 20.28
CA SER A 294 -29.58 -23.21 19.23
C SER A 294 -28.39 -22.27 19.43
N GLN A 295 -28.12 -21.78 20.65
CA GLN A 295 -27.00 -20.88 20.94
C GLN A 295 -25.64 -21.56 20.83
N TYR A 296 -25.54 -22.85 21.22
CA TYR A 296 -24.31 -23.63 21.15
C TYR A 296 -23.83 -23.86 19.72
N ALA A 297 -24.75 -24.01 18.75
CA ALA A 297 -24.42 -24.28 17.36
C ALA A 297 -23.91 -23.06 16.59
N LYS A 298 -24.34 -21.85 16.96
CA LYS A 298 -23.97 -20.60 16.25
C LYS A 298 -22.46 -20.33 16.21
N PRO A 299 -21.71 -20.31 17.32
CA PRO A 299 -20.29 -20.01 17.34
C PRO A 299 -19.44 -20.94 16.47
N PHE A 300 -19.84 -22.21 16.33
CA PHE A 300 -19.09 -23.15 15.48
C PHE A 300 -19.14 -22.78 14.01
N ASN A 301 -20.25 -22.22 13.53
CA ASN A 301 -20.37 -21.76 12.15
C ASN A 301 -19.57 -20.46 11.93
N GLU A 302 -19.52 -19.58 12.93
CA GLU A 302 -18.81 -18.31 12.89
C GLU A 302 -17.29 -18.47 13.02
N ILE A 303 -16.81 -19.36 13.90
CA ILE A 303 -15.38 -19.62 14.15
C ILE A 303 -14.65 -19.99 12.87
N SER A 304 -15.26 -20.77 11.96
CA SER A 304 -14.61 -21.14 10.70
C SER A 304 -14.32 -19.91 9.81
N GLY A 305 -15.24 -18.98 9.75
CA GLY A 305 -15.05 -17.69 9.04
C GLY A 305 -13.97 -16.85 9.69
N VAL A 306 -14.04 -16.69 11.02
CA VAL A 306 -13.07 -15.90 11.80
C VAL A 306 -11.65 -16.44 11.67
N VAL A 307 -11.47 -17.77 11.67
CA VAL A 307 -10.13 -18.38 11.49
C VAL A 307 -9.57 -18.02 10.11
N THR A 308 -10.39 -18.02 9.07
CA THR A 308 -9.96 -17.65 7.71
C THR A 308 -9.59 -16.17 7.64
N GLU A 309 -10.42 -15.29 8.19
CA GLU A 309 -10.14 -13.85 8.23
C GLU A 309 -8.89 -13.52 9.05
N LEU A 310 -8.69 -14.21 10.19
CA LEU A 310 -7.48 -14.06 10.99
C LEU A 310 -6.22 -14.54 10.24
N GLN A 311 -6.32 -15.61 9.45
CA GLN A 311 -5.21 -16.07 8.61
C GLN A 311 -4.88 -15.04 7.51
N ASN A 312 -5.89 -14.46 6.87
CA ASN A 312 -5.73 -13.39 5.90
C ASN A 312 -5.08 -12.15 6.54
N ALA A 313 -5.60 -11.74 7.70
CA ALA A 313 -5.05 -10.63 8.46
C ALA A 313 -3.56 -10.83 8.84
N LEU A 314 -3.20 -12.04 9.29
CA LEU A 314 -1.81 -12.37 9.61
C LEU A 314 -0.91 -12.39 8.36
N ALA A 315 -1.44 -12.80 7.21
CA ALA A 315 -0.69 -12.76 5.94
C ALA A 315 -0.46 -11.30 5.48
N CYS A 316 -1.47 -10.44 5.60
CA CYS A 316 -1.35 -9.00 5.31
C CYS A 316 -0.37 -8.32 6.28
N ALA A 317 -0.49 -8.61 7.59
CA ALA A 317 0.46 -8.11 8.59
C ALA A 317 1.91 -8.54 8.30
N ALA A 318 2.13 -9.78 7.85
CA ALA A 318 3.46 -10.25 7.48
C ALA A 318 4.05 -9.45 6.30
N ARG A 319 3.24 -9.05 5.30
CA ARG A 319 3.71 -8.18 4.20
C ARG A 319 4.05 -6.77 4.67
N VAL A 320 3.24 -6.20 5.56
CA VAL A 320 3.55 -4.89 6.16
C VAL A 320 4.82 -4.98 7.02
N PHE A 321 4.97 -6.03 7.83
CA PHE A 321 6.16 -6.21 8.64
C PHE A 321 7.41 -6.46 7.80
N SER A 322 7.33 -7.15 6.66
CA SER A 322 8.47 -7.27 5.74
C SER A 322 8.95 -5.90 5.25
N LEU A 323 8.03 -4.97 4.96
CA LEU A 323 8.40 -3.60 4.60
C LEU A 323 9.08 -2.87 5.77
N LEU A 324 8.59 -3.07 7.01
CA LEU A 324 9.17 -2.44 8.20
C LEU A 324 10.56 -3.01 8.57
N ASP A 325 10.83 -4.25 8.18
CA ASP A 325 12.08 -4.98 8.48
C ASP A 325 13.17 -4.75 7.42
N GLU A 326 12.84 -4.15 6.29
CA GLU A 326 13.84 -3.79 5.28
C GLU A 326 14.92 -2.89 5.87
N ASP A 327 16.12 -3.00 5.34
CA ASP A 327 17.21 -2.16 5.78
C ASP A 327 16.94 -0.68 5.43
N ASP A 328 17.18 0.20 6.37
CA ASP A 328 17.20 1.63 6.08
C ASP A 328 18.35 1.95 5.14
N ARG A 329 18.22 3.04 4.38
CA ARG A 329 19.37 3.59 3.65
C ARG A 329 20.53 3.77 4.62
N VAL A 330 21.74 3.47 4.14
CA VAL A 330 22.96 3.69 4.93
C VAL A 330 22.93 5.13 5.48
N PRO A 331 23.01 5.34 6.80
CA PRO A 331 23.02 6.70 7.37
C PRO A 331 24.26 7.46 6.91
N ASP A 332 24.20 8.78 6.98
CA ASP A 332 25.40 9.59 6.80
C ASP A 332 26.35 9.32 7.98
N LYS A 333 27.66 9.39 7.74
CA LYS A 333 28.67 9.19 8.80
C LYS A 333 28.45 10.20 9.93
N GLU A 334 28.73 9.83 11.16
CA GLU A 334 28.60 10.74 12.33
C GLU A 334 29.43 12.02 12.16
N ASN A 335 30.59 11.92 11.51
CA ASN A 335 31.49 13.04 11.21
C ASN A 335 31.35 13.52 9.76
N ALA A 336 30.17 13.37 9.13
CA ALA A 336 29.97 13.80 7.76
C ALA A 336 30.12 15.31 7.60
N VAL A 337 30.87 15.71 6.59
CA VAL A 337 31.16 17.12 6.29
C VAL A 337 29.94 17.77 5.63
N VAL A 338 29.65 19.00 6.02
CA VAL A 338 28.68 19.85 5.31
C VAL A 338 29.40 20.50 4.14
N LEU A 339 29.01 20.16 2.90
CA LEU A 339 29.59 20.71 1.70
C LEU A 339 29.11 22.14 1.42
N SER A 340 30.05 22.99 0.98
CA SER A 340 29.78 24.29 0.36
C SER A 340 30.67 24.42 -0.89
N PRO A 341 30.33 23.66 -1.96
CA PRO A 341 31.25 23.44 -3.05
C PRO A 341 31.32 24.63 -4.02
N LYS A 342 32.49 24.76 -4.66
CA LYS A 342 32.72 25.68 -5.80
C LYS A 342 32.37 25.02 -7.14
N GLY A 343 32.25 23.71 -7.16
CA GLY A 343 31.76 22.95 -8.31
C GLY A 343 32.84 22.12 -9.05
N THR A 344 33.96 21.76 -8.39
CA THR A 344 34.88 20.75 -8.94
C THR A 344 34.30 19.36 -8.68
N VAL A 345 34.27 18.49 -9.68
CA VAL A 345 33.80 17.11 -9.54
C VAL A 345 34.82 16.14 -10.14
N ASP A 346 35.29 15.20 -9.34
CA ASP A 346 36.21 14.15 -9.75
C ASP A 346 35.59 12.77 -9.57
N LEU A 347 35.58 11.97 -10.62
CA LEU A 347 35.25 10.55 -10.57
C LEU A 347 36.53 9.76 -10.77
N LYS A 348 36.86 8.85 -9.84
CA LYS A 348 38.09 8.06 -9.86
C LYS A 348 37.74 6.58 -9.82
N ASP A 349 38.01 5.89 -10.91
CA ASP A 349 37.80 4.45 -11.12
C ASP A 349 36.42 3.98 -10.64
N VAL A 350 35.39 4.75 -10.96
CA VAL A 350 34.03 4.49 -10.52
C VAL A 350 33.48 3.26 -11.25
N CYS A 351 33.05 2.26 -10.46
CA CYS A 351 32.30 1.11 -10.95
C CYS A 351 30.94 1.04 -10.27
N PHE A 352 29.92 0.71 -11.06
CA PHE A 352 28.56 0.59 -10.56
C PHE A 352 27.74 -0.46 -11.32
N ARG A 353 26.87 -1.15 -10.59
CA ARG A 353 25.88 -2.10 -11.12
C ARG A 353 24.62 -2.08 -10.25
N TYR A 354 23.46 -2.13 -10.86
CA TYR A 354 22.18 -2.30 -10.15
C TYR A 354 21.96 -3.75 -9.70
N VAL A 355 22.42 -4.70 -10.54
CA VAL A 355 22.29 -6.14 -10.30
C VAL A 355 23.70 -6.75 -10.26
N PRO A 356 24.01 -7.62 -9.28
CA PRO A 356 25.36 -8.18 -9.09
C PRO A 356 26.02 -8.75 -10.35
N ASP A 357 25.24 -9.40 -11.21
CA ASP A 357 25.73 -10.12 -12.40
C ASP A 357 25.76 -9.28 -13.68
N ARG A 358 25.38 -7.98 -13.62
CA ARG A 358 25.34 -7.09 -14.78
C ARG A 358 26.09 -5.79 -14.48
N PRO A 359 27.39 -5.71 -14.78
CA PRO A 359 28.12 -4.44 -14.70
C PRO A 359 27.50 -3.42 -15.65
N LEU A 360 27.41 -2.17 -15.21
CA LEU A 360 26.84 -1.09 -16.03
C LEU A 360 27.83 0.05 -16.22
N ILE A 361 28.62 0.38 -15.21
CA ILE A 361 29.69 1.38 -15.29
C ILE A 361 30.96 0.72 -14.76
N GLU A 362 32.07 0.78 -15.51
CA GLU A 362 33.34 0.18 -15.13
C GLU A 362 34.51 1.13 -15.41
N GLY A 363 35.37 1.35 -14.40
CA GLY A 363 36.58 2.15 -14.52
C GLY A 363 36.35 3.58 -15.00
N PHE A 364 35.24 4.21 -14.60
CA PHE A 364 34.85 5.51 -15.09
C PHE A 364 35.66 6.62 -14.41
N ASN A 365 36.43 7.38 -15.22
CA ASN A 365 37.29 8.47 -14.77
C ASN A 365 36.87 9.78 -15.44
N LEU A 366 36.70 10.86 -14.65
CA LEU A 366 36.32 12.18 -15.14
C LEU A 366 36.83 13.26 -14.19
N HIS A 367 37.38 14.32 -14.73
CA HIS A 367 37.74 15.53 -13.99
C HIS A 367 37.00 16.75 -14.56
N VAL A 368 36.23 17.43 -13.73
CA VAL A 368 35.39 18.59 -14.08
C VAL A 368 35.85 19.79 -13.27
N LYS A 369 36.13 20.88 -13.96
CA LYS A 369 36.47 22.17 -13.35
C LYS A 369 35.21 22.99 -13.02
N PRO A 370 35.26 23.90 -12.04
CA PRO A 370 34.14 24.79 -11.74
C PRO A 370 33.69 25.57 -12.99
N GLY A 371 32.37 25.64 -13.18
CA GLY A 371 31.74 26.37 -14.26
C GLY A 371 31.74 25.68 -15.63
N GLN A 372 32.32 24.47 -15.77
CA GLN A 372 32.30 23.71 -17.01
C GLN A 372 30.91 23.13 -17.32
N ARG A 373 30.58 23.10 -18.61
CA ARG A 373 29.40 22.44 -19.16
C ARG A 373 29.80 21.09 -19.74
N ILE A 374 29.26 20.00 -19.17
CA ILE A 374 29.55 18.62 -19.55
C ILE A 374 28.32 18.03 -20.24
N ALA A 375 28.41 17.77 -21.53
CA ALA A 375 27.36 17.06 -22.28
C ALA A 375 27.62 15.55 -22.22
N ILE A 376 26.64 14.79 -21.78
CA ILE A 376 26.68 13.32 -21.75
C ILE A 376 25.84 12.80 -22.91
N VAL A 377 26.48 12.15 -23.89
CA VAL A 377 25.84 11.62 -25.09
C VAL A 377 26.09 10.13 -25.22
N GLY A 378 25.15 9.41 -25.85
CA GLY A 378 25.27 7.98 -26.09
C GLY A 378 23.91 7.34 -26.32
N PRO A 379 23.88 6.08 -26.75
CA PRO A 379 22.63 5.33 -27.00
C PRO A 379 21.81 5.15 -25.72
N THR A 380 20.53 4.79 -25.89
CA THR A 380 19.68 4.45 -24.76
C THR A 380 20.24 3.26 -24.01
N GLY A 381 20.22 3.31 -22.65
CA GLY A 381 20.73 2.23 -21.81
C GLY A 381 22.25 2.27 -21.54
N CYS A 382 23.02 3.20 -22.09
CA CYS A 382 24.48 3.27 -21.88
C CYS A 382 24.90 3.78 -20.48
N GLY A 383 23.96 4.17 -19.58
CA GLY A 383 24.27 4.60 -18.21
C GLY A 383 24.19 6.10 -17.94
N LYS A 384 23.67 6.94 -18.84
CA LYS A 384 23.55 8.41 -18.64
C LYS A 384 22.79 8.79 -17.37
N THR A 385 21.58 8.26 -17.20
CA THR A 385 20.75 8.49 -16.01
C THR A 385 21.39 7.89 -14.74
N THR A 386 22.11 6.78 -14.89
CA THR A 386 22.85 6.17 -13.78
C THR A 386 23.94 7.10 -13.27
N MET A 387 24.66 7.79 -14.16
CA MET A 387 25.63 8.80 -13.76
C MET A 387 25.01 9.91 -12.90
N ILE A 388 23.84 10.42 -13.30
CA ILE A 388 23.08 11.40 -12.51
C ILE A 388 22.74 10.84 -11.12
N ASN A 389 22.24 9.60 -11.06
CA ASN A 389 21.89 8.95 -9.80
C ASN A 389 23.10 8.80 -8.85
N LEU A 390 24.28 8.55 -9.40
CA LEU A 390 25.52 8.45 -8.61
C LEU A 390 25.99 9.82 -8.13
N LEU A 391 25.95 10.87 -8.96
CA LEU A 391 26.30 12.23 -8.57
C LEU A 391 25.42 12.75 -7.43
N MET A 392 24.12 12.46 -7.47
CA MET A 392 23.16 12.82 -6.42
C MET A 392 23.21 11.90 -5.19
N ARG A 393 24.07 10.88 -5.23
CA ARG A 393 24.15 9.84 -4.20
C ARG A 393 22.76 9.24 -3.88
N PHE A 394 21.97 8.97 -4.93
CA PHE A 394 20.80 8.11 -4.83
C PHE A 394 21.20 6.65 -4.67
N TYR A 395 22.35 6.30 -5.26
CA TYR A 395 23.05 5.04 -5.11
C TYR A 395 24.50 5.33 -4.72
N ASP A 396 25.09 4.49 -3.88
CA ASP A 396 26.52 4.52 -3.59
C ASP A 396 27.26 3.67 -4.63
N VAL A 397 28.49 4.08 -5.02
CA VAL A 397 29.33 3.34 -5.98
C VAL A 397 29.79 1.99 -5.38
N ASN A 398 29.94 0.97 -6.23
CA ASN A 398 30.44 -0.33 -5.79
C ASN A 398 31.97 -0.30 -5.53
N SER A 399 32.71 0.44 -6.37
CA SER A 399 34.13 0.73 -6.16
C SER A 399 34.51 2.08 -6.77
N GLY A 400 35.68 2.58 -6.43
CA GLY A 400 36.11 3.93 -6.80
C GLY A 400 35.55 5.00 -5.87
N ALA A 401 35.64 6.25 -6.29
CA ALA A 401 35.20 7.41 -5.52
C ALA A 401 34.67 8.53 -6.41
N ILE A 402 33.65 9.23 -5.93
CA ILE A 402 33.14 10.50 -6.49
C ILE A 402 33.47 11.59 -5.47
N LEU A 403 34.26 12.57 -5.89
CA LEU A 403 34.67 13.67 -5.04
C LEU A 403 34.05 14.97 -5.53
N VAL A 404 33.59 15.78 -4.59
CA VAL A 404 33.14 17.17 -4.84
C VAL A 404 34.08 18.10 -4.07
N ASP A 405 34.79 18.96 -4.79
CA ASP A 405 35.86 19.81 -4.26
C ASP A 405 36.87 19.03 -3.38
N GLY A 406 37.24 17.83 -3.84
CA GLY A 406 38.19 16.95 -3.16
C GLY A 406 37.63 16.11 -2.01
N THR A 407 36.37 16.32 -1.61
CA THR A 407 35.70 15.55 -0.56
C THR A 407 34.90 14.42 -1.19
N ASP A 408 35.08 13.16 -0.74
CA ASP A 408 34.26 12.04 -1.17
C ASP A 408 32.80 12.27 -0.75
N ILE A 409 31.88 12.10 -1.70
CA ILE A 409 30.43 12.28 -1.42
C ILE A 409 29.91 11.36 -0.33
N ARG A 410 30.61 10.23 -0.05
CA ARG A 410 30.27 9.31 1.06
C ARG A 410 30.65 9.88 2.43
N ASP A 411 31.57 10.83 2.47
CA ASP A 411 32.02 11.54 3.69
C ASP A 411 31.24 12.84 3.92
N ALA A 412 30.38 13.22 2.98
CA ALA A 412 29.54 14.38 3.07
C ALA A 412 28.11 14.01 3.52
N THR A 413 27.40 14.98 4.12
CA THR A 413 25.96 14.82 4.38
C THR A 413 25.21 14.84 3.05
N ARG A 414 24.27 13.89 2.86
CA ARG A 414 23.43 13.85 1.65
C ARG A 414 22.62 15.14 1.46
N HIS A 415 22.24 15.77 2.56
CA HIS A 415 21.51 17.04 2.52
C HIS A 415 22.35 18.14 1.86
N SER A 416 23.58 18.38 2.30
CA SER A 416 24.44 19.40 1.73
C SER A 416 24.86 19.09 0.28
N LEU A 417 25.14 17.82 -0.01
CA LEU A 417 25.45 17.38 -1.37
C LEU A 417 24.28 17.69 -2.32
N ARG A 418 23.06 17.25 -1.98
CA ARG A 418 21.89 17.44 -2.84
C ARG A 418 21.47 18.90 -2.97
N LYS A 419 21.64 19.68 -1.89
CA LYS A 419 21.41 21.13 -1.91
C LYS A 419 22.38 21.86 -2.85
N SER A 420 23.55 21.29 -3.09
CA SER A 420 24.56 21.85 -4.01
C SER A 420 24.24 21.61 -5.48
N PHE A 421 23.23 20.79 -5.79
CA PHE A 421 22.78 20.51 -7.16
C PHE A 421 21.37 21.06 -7.40
N GLY A 422 21.21 21.82 -8.48
CA GLY A 422 19.90 22.10 -9.07
C GLY A 422 19.58 21.03 -10.11
N MET A 423 18.40 20.40 -10.03
CA MET A 423 18.06 19.28 -10.89
C MET A 423 16.79 19.56 -11.68
N VAL A 424 16.87 19.44 -13.01
CA VAL A 424 15.72 19.44 -13.92
C VAL A 424 15.76 18.14 -14.71
N LEU A 425 14.79 17.24 -14.40
CA LEU A 425 14.72 15.92 -15.02
C LEU A 425 13.78 15.92 -16.24
N GLN A 426 13.92 14.87 -17.05
CA GLN A 426 13.03 14.56 -18.17
C GLN A 426 11.58 14.41 -17.70
N ASP A 427 11.35 13.62 -16.65
CA ASP A 427 10.05 13.47 -16.03
C ASP A 427 9.80 14.64 -15.08
N THR A 428 9.01 15.59 -15.57
CA THR A 428 8.65 16.79 -14.82
C THR A 428 7.59 16.46 -13.78
N TRP A 429 8.01 16.27 -12.53
CA TRP A 429 7.08 16.03 -11.43
C TRP A 429 6.61 17.36 -10.81
N LEU A 430 5.28 17.51 -10.74
CA LEU A 430 4.61 18.61 -10.05
C LEU A 430 3.65 18.04 -9.01
N LYS A 431 3.66 18.64 -7.81
CA LYS A 431 2.75 18.32 -6.73
C LYS A 431 1.36 18.86 -7.05
N ALA A 432 0.30 18.10 -6.71
CA ALA A 432 -1.06 18.65 -6.68
C ALA A 432 -1.11 19.84 -5.70
N GLY A 433 -1.53 21.01 -6.18
CA GLY A 433 -1.51 22.27 -5.45
C GLY A 433 -1.37 23.46 -6.38
N THR A 434 -1.12 24.65 -5.85
CA THR A 434 -1.01 25.86 -6.68
C THR A 434 0.32 25.91 -7.48
N ILE A 435 0.33 26.70 -8.55
CA ILE A 435 1.57 26.98 -9.29
C ILE A 435 2.61 27.65 -8.36
N ARG A 436 2.18 28.55 -7.48
CA ARG A 436 3.01 29.18 -6.46
C ARG A 436 3.70 28.13 -5.59
N ASP A 437 2.94 27.17 -5.01
CA ASP A 437 3.49 26.12 -4.16
C ASP A 437 4.49 25.22 -4.89
N ASN A 438 4.25 25.00 -6.18
CA ASN A 438 5.15 24.20 -7.01
C ASN A 438 6.46 24.90 -7.31
N ILE A 439 6.46 26.21 -7.56
CA ILE A 439 7.69 27.00 -7.73
C ILE A 439 8.42 27.11 -6.40
N ALA A 440 7.69 27.40 -5.30
CA ALA A 440 8.23 27.54 -3.95
C ALA A 440 8.59 26.21 -3.26
N TYR A 441 8.48 25.06 -3.95
CA TYR A 441 8.66 23.72 -3.34
C TYR A 441 9.98 23.54 -2.60
N GLY A 442 11.07 24.11 -3.10
CA GLY A 442 12.40 24.05 -2.45
C GLY A 442 12.63 25.14 -1.39
N ARG A 443 11.81 26.20 -1.38
CA ARG A 443 11.86 27.33 -0.45
C ARG A 443 10.43 27.81 -0.14
N PRO A 444 9.73 27.12 0.79
CA PRO A 444 8.31 27.41 1.09
C PRO A 444 8.06 28.81 1.68
N ASP A 445 9.07 29.43 2.26
CA ASP A 445 9.06 30.77 2.86
C ASP A 445 9.44 31.90 1.87
N ALA A 446 9.58 31.58 0.57
CA ALA A 446 9.87 32.57 -0.47
C ALA A 446 8.76 33.63 -0.57
N SER A 447 9.17 34.89 -0.75
CA SER A 447 8.22 35.98 -0.97
C SER A 447 7.51 35.82 -2.34
N GLU A 448 6.38 36.50 -2.48
CA GLU A 448 5.66 36.51 -3.77
C GLU A 448 6.51 37.13 -4.88
N GLU A 449 7.27 38.18 -4.56
CA GLU A 449 8.18 38.84 -5.47
C GLU A 449 9.28 37.88 -5.96
N ASP A 450 9.85 37.06 -5.07
CA ASP A 450 10.86 36.05 -5.41
C ASP A 450 10.30 34.99 -6.36
N VAL A 451 9.10 34.48 -6.07
CA VAL A 451 8.41 33.50 -6.93
C VAL A 451 8.15 34.08 -8.31
N ILE A 452 7.67 35.33 -8.39
CA ILE A 452 7.44 36.02 -9.67
C ILE A 452 8.75 36.27 -10.40
N ALA A 453 9.81 36.65 -9.70
CA ALA A 453 11.13 36.87 -10.29
C ALA A 453 11.70 35.57 -10.89
N ALA A 454 11.62 34.46 -10.16
CA ALA A 454 12.02 33.14 -10.63
C ALA A 454 11.21 32.70 -11.86
N ALA A 455 9.89 32.88 -11.83
CA ALA A 455 9.02 32.58 -12.96
C ALA A 455 9.32 33.43 -14.20
N LYS A 456 9.65 34.70 -14.02
CA LYS A 456 10.13 35.60 -15.13
C LYS A 456 11.46 35.11 -15.69
N ALA A 457 12.38 34.74 -14.82
CA ALA A 457 13.69 34.23 -15.21
C ALA A 457 13.60 32.94 -16.02
N ALA A 458 12.67 32.07 -15.69
CA ALA A 458 12.36 30.82 -16.38
C ALA A 458 11.40 30.98 -17.58
N HIS A 459 11.01 32.19 -17.98
CA HIS A 459 10.00 32.46 -19.01
C HIS A 459 8.61 31.86 -18.75
N ALA A 460 8.32 31.48 -17.50
CA ALA A 460 7.03 30.90 -17.09
C ALA A 460 5.94 31.97 -16.82
N HIS A 461 6.31 33.16 -16.34
CA HIS A 461 5.40 34.24 -15.94
C HIS A 461 4.34 34.57 -17.01
N SER A 462 4.73 34.58 -18.28
CA SER A 462 3.85 34.98 -19.39
C SER A 462 2.67 34.02 -19.60
N PHE A 463 2.82 32.71 -19.37
CA PHE A 463 1.74 31.77 -19.48
C PHE A 463 0.92 31.72 -18.19
N ILE A 464 1.59 31.83 -17.02
CA ILE A 464 0.90 31.82 -15.72
C ILE A 464 -0.13 32.94 -15.64
N ARG A 465 0.21 34.16 -16.07
CA ARG A 465 -0.71 35.30 -16.09
C ARG A 465 -1.92 35.14 -17.00
N ARG A 466 -1.91 34.22 -17.95
CA ARG A 466 -3.05 33.94 -18.84
C ARG A 466 -4.02 32.92 -18.27
N LEU A 467 -3.62 32.23 -17.20
CA LEU A 467 -4.51 31.31 -16.50
C LEU A 467 -5.52 32.13 -15.68
N PRO A 468 -6.74 31.64 -15.50
CA PRO A 468 -7.79 32.37 -14.79
C PRO A 468 -7.36 32.83 -13.39
N ASP A 469 -6.70 31.95 -12.62
CA ASP A 469 -6.26 32.23 -11.25
C ASP A 469 -4.77 32.55 -11.15
N GLY A 470 -4.06 32.75 -12.28
CA GLY A 470 -2.65 33.10 -12.29
C GLY A 470 -1.79 32.11 -11.50
N TYR A 471 -1.02 32.62 -10.51
CA TYR A 471 -0.17 31.82 -9.66
C TYR A 471 -0.92 30.92 -8.67
N ASP A 472 -2.18 31.21 -8.39
CA ASP A 472 -3.04 30.42 -7.50
C ASP A 472 -3.81 29.32 -8.28
N THR A 473 -3.59 29.21 -9.59
CA THR A 473 -4.12 28.12 -10.41
C THR A 473 -3.69 26.78 -9.83
N VAL A 474 -4.66 25.92 -9.54
CA VAL A 474 -4.42 24.58 -9.00
C VAL A 474 -3.98 23.64 -10.12
N ILE A 475 -2.83 23.04 -9.93
CA ILE A 475 -2.32 21.95 -10.77
C ILE A 475 -2.93 20.64 -10.26
N THR A 476 -3.60 19.92 -11.16
CA THR A 476 -4.15 18.59 -10.87
C THR A 476 -3.03 17.55 -10.77
N GLU A 477 -3.35 16.36 -10.28
CA GLU A 477 -2.38 15.27 -10.19
C GLU A 477 -1.69 15.04 -11.55
N ASN A 478 -0.37 14.93 -11.51
CA ASN A 478 0.50 14.83 -12.70
C ASN A 478 0.40 16.01 -13.69
N GLY A 479 -0.21 17.14 -13.30
CA GLY A 479 -0.27 18.34 -14.15
C GLY A 479 -1.09 18.15 -15.42
N GLY A 480 -2.19 17.39 -15.37
CA GLY A 480 -3.01 17.09 -16.55
C GLY A 480 -3.63 18.32 -17.23
N ASN A 481 -3.67 19.47 -16.54
CA ASN A 481 -4.22 20.73 -17.02
C ASN A 481 -3.21 21.71 -17.63
N ILE A 482 -1.92 21.35 -17.72
CA ILE A 482 -0.87 22.16 -18.33
C ILE A 482 -0.01 21.34 -19.30
N SER A 483 0.57 22.01 -20.33
CA SER A 483 1.37 21.31 -21.33
C SER A 483 2.73 20.85 -20.76
N GLN A 484 3.35 19.86 -21.42
CA GLN A 484 4.67 19.34 -21.00
C GLN A 484 5.75 20.45 -20.96
N GLY A 485 5.77 21.36 -21.94
CA GLY A 485 6.69 22.49 -21.93
C GLY A 485 6.43 23.47 -20.77
N GLN A 486 5.16 23.71 -20.43
CA GLN A 486 4.81 24.53 -19.27
C GLN A 486 5.26 23.87 -17.95
N LYS A 487 5.08 22.55 -17.81
CA LYS A 487 5.61 21.80 -16.64
C LYS A 487 7.12 21.99 -16.51
N GLN A 488 7.85 21.87 -17.62
CA GLN A 488 9.30 22.02 -17.62
C GLN A 488 9.73 23.44 -17.22
N LEU A 489 9.05 24.49 -17.73
CA LEU A 489 9.31 25.87 -17.30
C LEU A 489 9.06 26.08 -15.80
N LEU A 490 8.05 25.43 -15.20
CA LEU A 490 7.81 25.48 -13.74
C LEU A 490 8.92 24.78 -12.98
N CYS A 491 9.40 23.62 -13.45
CA CYS A 491 10.54 22.92 -12.83
C CYS A 491 11.83 23.76 -12.91
N ILE A 492 12.07 24.47 -14.02
CA ILE A 492 13.19 25.42 -14.14
C ILE A 492 13.01 26.59 -13.17
N ALA A 493 11.79 27.16 -13.06
CA ALA A 493 11.49 28.24 -12.12
C ALA A 493 11.74 27.81 -10.66
N ARG A 494 11.40 26.56 -10.31
CA ARG A 494 11.71 25.97 -8.99
C ARG A 494 13.20 25.99 -8.68
N VAL A 495 14.05 25.64 -9.63
CA VAL A 495 15.51 25.70 -9.47
C VAL A 495 15.99 27.16 -9.43
N MET A 496 15.43 28.04 -10.27
CA MET A 496 15.78 29.47 -10.32
C MET A 496 15.36 30.26 -9.08
N LEU A 497 14.42 29.77 -8.27
CA LEU A 497 14.08 30.37 -6.99
C LEU A 497 15.24 30.27 -5.99
N GLY A 498 16.14 29.30 -6.19
CA GLY A 498 17.28 29.05 -5.32
C GLY A 498 16.94 28.32 -4.03
N GLY A 499 17.97 28.05 -3.21
CA GLY A 499 17.84 27.43 -1.91
C GLY A 499 17.40 28.41 -0.81
N GLU A 500 17.58 28.02 0.47
CA GLU A 500 17.15 28.78 1.65
C GLU A 500 17.60 30.24 1.68
N ASN A 501 18.77 30.57 1.12
CA ASN A 501 19.28 31.93 1.07
C ASN A 501 18.96 32.65 -0.26
N GLY A 502 18.14 32.06 -1.15
CA GLY A 502 17.90 32.61 -2.49
C GLY A 502 19.08 32.44 -3.46
N GLU A 503 20.15 31.75 -3.04
CA GLU A 503 21.30 31.48 -3.89
C GLU A 503 21.01 30.27 -4.80
N LEU A 504 21.40 30.40 -6.05
CA LEU A 504 21.32 29.30 -6.99
C LEU A 504 22.40 28.25 -6.69
N PRO A 505 22.09 26.96 -6.83
CA PRO A 505 23.08 25.90 -6.58
C PRO A 505 24.28 26.03 -7.52
N PRO A 506 25.52 25.76 -7.04
CA PRO A 506 26.75 25.89 -7.83
C PRO A 506 26.86 24.84 -8.93
N MET A 507 26.13 23.74 -8.82
CA MET A 507 26.14 22.66 -9.80
C MET A 507 24.71 22.36 -10.30
N LEU A 508 24.61 21.92 -11.55
CA LEU A 508 23.34 21.62 -12.21
C LEU A 508 23.37 20.24 -12.85
N ILE A 509 22.22 19.59 -12.82
CA ILE A 509 21.91 18.38 -13.57
C ILE A 509 20.68 18.67 -14.43
N LEU A 510 20.84 18.57 -15.74
CA LEU A 510 19.81 18.86 -16.72
C LEU A 510 19.61 17.65 -17.63
N ASP A 511 18.37 17.15 -17.71
CA ASP A 511 17.99 16.07 -18.61
C ASP A 511 17.05 16.64 -19.69
N GLU A 512 17.57 16.77 -20.92
CA GLU A 512 16.90 17.41 -22.05
C GLU A 512 16.04 16.43 -22.84
N ALA A 513 14.87 16.07 -22.38
CA ALA A 513 13.90 15.38 -23.23
C ALA A 513 12.75 16.33 -23.64
N THR A 514 12.80 16.82 -24.83
CA THR A 514 11.86 17.82 -25.36
C THR A 514 11.15 17.37 -26.63
N SER A 515 11.13 16.07 -26.93
CA SER A 515 10.56 15.51 -28.18
C SER A 515 9.07 15.80 -28.42
N SER A 516 8.35 16.31 -27.42
CA SER A 516 6.90 16.59 -27.48
C SER A 516 6.53 18.04 -27.20
N ILE A 517 7.49 18.99 -27.35
CA ILE A 517 7.28 20.40 -27.00
C ILE A 517 7.23 21.23 -28.29
N ASP A 518 6.34 22.22 -28.35
CA ASP A 518 6.27 23.15 -29.46
C ASP A 518 7.54 24.03 -29.56
N THR A 519 7.95 24.40 -30.77
CA THR A 519 9.18 25.12 -31.04
C THR A 519 9.31 26.45 -30.28
N ARG A 520 8.18 27.16 -30.05
CA ARG A 520 8.21 28.44 -29.35
C ARG A 520 8.48 28.28 -27.84
N THR A 521 7.90 27.27 -27.22
CA THR A 521 8.16 26.96 -25.83
C THR A 521 9.55 26.36 -25.64
N GLU A 522 10.02 25.61 -26.63
CA GLU A 522 11.37 25.07 -26.69
C GLU A 522 12.45 26.15 -26.64
N ILE A 523 12.34 27.20 -27.46
CA ILE A 523 13.28 28.33 -27.44
C ILE A 523 13.33 28.99 -26.06
N LYS A 524 12.19 29.11 -25.37
CA LYS A 524 12.13 29.64 -24.00
C LYS A 524 12.85 28.75 -23.00
N ILE A 525 12.67 27.43 -23.11
CA ILE A 525 13.33 26.45 -22.24
C ILE A 525 14.83 26.52 -22.42
N GLN A 526 15.31 26.57 -23.67
CA GLN A 526 16.75 26.71 -23.98
C GLN A 526 17.33 28.02 -23.43
N SER A 527 16.63 29.13 -23.62
CA SER A 527 17.05 30.42 -23.05
C SER A 527 17.11 30.38 -21.52
N ALA A 528 16.14 29.71 -20.88
CA ALA A 528 16.13 29.55 -19.45
C ALA A 528 17.27 28.64 -18.96
N PHE A 529 17.57 27.55 -19.66
CA PHE A 529 18.73 26.69 -19.37
C PHE A 529 20.06 27.44 -19.53
N ALA A 530 20.26 28.16 -20.63
CA ALA A 530 21.48 28.95 -20.86
C ALA A 530 21.72 29.95 -19.71
N ARG A 531 20.63 30.61 -19.24
CA ARG A 531 20.71 31.53 -18.11
C ARG A 531 21.03 30.82 -16.80
N LEU A 532 20.43 29.63 -16.57
CA LEU A 532 20.64 28.82 -15.37
C LEU A 532 22.10 28.31 -15.31
N MET A 533 22.66 27.86 -16.44
CA MET A 533 24.00 27.28 -16.52
C MET A 533 25.14 28.32 -16.42
N ASN A 534 24.85 29.59 -16.59
CA ASN A 534 25.89 30.62 -16.62
C ASN A 534 26.71 30.67 -15.33
N GLY A 535 28.03 30.41 -15.43
CA GLY A 535 28.97 30.37 -14.33
C GLY A 535 28.86 29.16 -13.39
N ARG A 536 28.12 28.11 -13.79
CA ARG A 536 27.85 26.90 -12.95
C ARG A 536 28.32 25.64 -13.64
N THR A 537 28.83 24.70 -12.83
CA THR A 537 29.18 23.37 -13.33
C THR A 537 27.91 22.63 -13.70
N SER A 538 27.77 22.23 -14.95
CA SER A 538 26.52 21.67 -15.47
C SER A 538 26.74 20.31 -16.13
N PHE A 539 26.01 19.28 -15.66
CA PHE A 539 25.94 17.96 -16.27
C PHE A 539 24.64 17.87 -17.08
N ILE A 540 24.76 17.67 -18.39
CA ILE A 540 23.63 17.74 -19.31
C ILE A 540 23.53 16.42 -20.05
N VAL A 541 22.42 15.68 -19.85
CA VAL A 541 22.07 14.57 -20.74
C VAL A 541 21.48 15.19 -22.00
N ALA A 542 22.36 15.35 -23.00
CA ALA A 542 22.03 16.10 -24.18
C ALA A 542 21.37 15.22 -25.24
N HIS A 543 20.19 15.65 -25.67
CA HIS A 543 19.44 15.08 -26.80
C HIS A 543 19.36 16.07 -27.96
N ARG A 544 20.04 17.23 -27.85
CA ARG A 544 20.00 18.31 -28.84
C ARG A 544 21.39 18.73 -29.29
N LEU A 545 21.47 19.03 -30.58
CA LEU A 545 22.70 19.44 -31.21
C LEU A 545 23.27 20.73 -30.63
N SER A 546 22.45 21.76 -30.44
CA SER A 546 22.88 23.06 -29.90
C SER A 546 23.54 22.91 -28.52
N THR A 547 22.95 22.15 -27.63
CA THR A 547 23.48 21.92 -26.29
C THR A 547 24.81 21.15 -26.32
N ILE A 548 24.92 20.18 -27.25
CA ILE A 548 26.14 19.40 -27.43
C ILE A 548 27.28 20.30 -27.96
N GLN A 549 26.97 21.17 -28.92
CA GLN A 549 27.97 22.07 -29.55
C GLN A 549 28.51 23.12 -28.58
N GLU A 550 27.68 23.60 -27.64
CA GLU A 550 28.03 24.60 -26.64
C GLU A 550 28.72 24.04 -25.39
N ALA A 551 28.86 22.72 -25.29
CA ALA A 551 29.50 22.09 -24.15
C ALA A 551 31.02 22.21 -24.18
N ASP A 552 31.63 22.50 -23.02
CA ASP A 552 33.09 22.55 -22.87
C ASP A 552 33.72 21.16 -22.99
N VAL A 553 32.99 20.14 -22.56
CA VAL A 553 33.40 18.73 -22.63
C VAL A 553 32.20 17.86 -23.01
N ILE A 554 32.39 17.03 -24.00
CA ILE A 554 31.44 16.00 -24.40
C ILE A 554 31.98 14.67 -23.95
N LEU A 555 31.14 13.93 -23.17
CA LEU A 555 31.39 12.55 -22.75
C LEU A 555 30.56 11.64 -23.63
N VAL A 556 31.22 10.82 -24.43
CA VAL A 556 30.54 9.84 -25.28
C VAL A 556 30.53 8.50 -24.55
N MET A 557 29.35 8.06 -24.12
CA MET A 557 29.13 6.82 -23.39
C MET A 557 28.61 5.72 -24.30
N LYS A 558 29.20 4.54 -24.16
CA LYS A 558 28.69 3.30 -24.78
C LYS A 558 28.96 2.14 -23.83
N ASP A 559 27.95 1.30 -23.63
CA ASP A 559 28.04 0.10 -22.80
C ASP A 559 28.68 0.35 -21.41
N GLY A 560 28.35 1.50 -20.80
CA GLY A 560 28.83 1.87 -19.46
C GLY A 560 30.23 2.49 -19.37
N HIS A 561 30.91 2.65 -20.49
CA HIS A 561 32.26 3.23 -20.55
C HIS A 561 32.24 4.59 -21.27
N ILE A 562 33.19 5.46 -20.88
CA ILE A 562 33.55 6.63 -21.72
C ILE A 562 34.43 6.11 -22.85
N ILE A 563 33.92 6.11 -24.06
CA ILE A 563 34.68 5.70 -25.25
C ILE A 563 35.42 6.88 -25.93
N GLU A 564 34.86 8.09 -25.80
CA GLU A 564 35.45 9.30 -26.34
C GLU A 564 35.17 10.46 -25.38
N GLN A 565 36.13 11.37 -25.30
CA GLN A 565 36.01 12.65 -24.57
C GLN A 565 36.74 13.76 -25.32
N GLY A 566 36.15 14.96 -25.34
CA GLY A 566 36.72 16.15 -25.96
C GLY A 566 35.67 17.19 -26.29
N THR A 567 36.09 18.23 -27.00
CA THR A 567 35.18 19.25 -27.54
C THR A 567 34.48 18.76 -28.82
N HIS A 568 33.42 19.42 -29.22
CA HIS A 568 32.69 19.09 -30.46
C HIS A 568 33.60 18.98 -31.69
N GLU A 569 34.49 19.97 -31.88
CA GLU A 569 35.41 20.00 -33.02
C GLU A 569 36.46 18.89 -32.99
N GLU A 570 37.01 18.61 -31.79
CA GLU A 570 37.99 17.53 -31.59
C GLU A 570 37.40 16.18 -31.91
N LEU A 571 36.19 15.91 -31.43
CA LEU A 571 35.50 14.63 -31.61
C LEU A 571 35.05 14.41 -33.06
N LEU A 572 34.65 15.46 -33.77
CA LEU A 572 34.35 15.36 -35.19
C LEU A 572 35.61 15.07 -36.02
N LYS A 573 36.75 15.67 -35.69
CA LYS A 573 38.04 15.41 -36.36
C LYS A 573 38.53 13.97 -36.15
N LYS A 574 38.21 13.36 -35.00
CA LYS A 574 38.56 11.95 -34.72
C LYS A 574 37.79 10.95 -35.58
N GLN A 575 36.69 11.35 -36.23
CA GLN A 575 35.80 10.47 -37.02
C GLN A 575 35.40 9.19 -36.32
N GLY A 576 35.27 9.23 -35.00
CA GLY A 576 34.94 8.09 -34.15
C GLY A 576 33.44 7.85 -33.98
N PHE A 577 33.06 7.26 -32.84
CA PHE A 577 31.67 6.97 -32.53
C PHE A 577 30.80 8.23 -32.46
N TYR A 578 31.34 9.32 -31.89
CA TYR A 578 30.67 10.61 -31.84
C TYR A 578 30.33 11.16 -33.22
N ALA A 579 31.29 11.13 -34.13
CA ALA A 579 31.09 11.65 -35.50
C ALA A 579 29.98 10.84 -36.23
N ASN A 580 29.96 9.50 -36.05
CA ASN A 580 28.93 8.64 -36.59
C ASN A 580 27.54 8.93 -35.96
N LEU A 581 27.50 9.11 -34.63
CA LEU A 581 26.27 9.47 -33.92
C LEU A 581 25.73 10.82 -34.39
N TYR A 582 26.63 11.80 -34.55
CA TYR A 582 26.30 13.11 -35.05
C TYR A 582 25.71 13.05 -36.46
N GLN A 583 26.37 12.33 -37.38
CA GLN A 583 25.89 12.17 -38.75
C GLN A 583 24.57 11.46 -38.85
N SER A 584 24.35 10.42 -38.02
CA SER A 584 23.11 9.63 -38.04
C SER A 584 21.92 10.35 -37.45
N GLN A 585 22.12 11.17 -36.42
CA GLN A 585 21.03 11.84 -35.71
C GLN A 585 20.77 13.28 -36.13
N PHE A 586 21.80 14.00 -36.61
CA PHE A 586 21.75 15.46 -36.74
C PHE A 586 22.15 15.98 -38.13
N ALA A 587 22.83 15.21 -38.98
CA ALA A 587 23.24 15.67 -40.29
C ALA A 587 22.15 15.54 -41.38
N LEU A 588 21.01 14.91 -41.04
CA LEU A 588 19.86 14.72 -41.93
C LEU A 588 18.69 15.67 -41.60
N SER A 589 18.85 16.58 -40.71
CA SER A 589 17.93 17.66 -40.36
C SER A 589 18.53 19.03 -40.70
#